data_5fa2b23bbf54067fa8cb2b3e250d6c8c
#
_entry.id   5fa2b23bbf54067fa8cb2b3e250d6c8c
#
_cell.length_a   1.000
_cell.length_b   1.000
_cell.length_c   1.000
_cell.angle_alpha   90.00
_cell.angle_beta   90.00
_cell.angle_gamma   90.00
#
_symmetry.space_group_name_H-M   'P 1'
#
loop_
_entity.id
_entity.type
_entity.pdbx_description
1 polymer ?
#
loop_
_entity_poly.entity_id
_entity_poly.type
_entity_poly.pdbx_seq_one_letter_code
_entity_poly.pdbx_strand_id
1 'polypeptide(L)'
;ACGAIAAVSGQKKRHALLAAALGACLVGCKPAATDEPAAFATAETAEVAATLTPTAATTAQPVAAEIGTVLPATEDAGRSYLDETLFIGDSNTVRYTMYADETGTAFASVDNSIGVVSMGAGAITTLKCEKFKGSSAMYTVPDAVAMLKPQRIIICYGTNNLGGSSTDATSYIKTYLQGLQAIQTAWPYCDIIVSAIPPLDKQRENTNLTMTQVDAYNAALVTMCEENGFKFLNSAEVLRDDATGWAKKDYTLSDGVHLSKEAVTAYFTYVRTHAYAAEDRRPQPLGTIPTPDGVPANLINKDPIAVRGAKVPLEFVAANGGKLSGTTSQLVKKGGTAAAVTAVPDEGFVFAGWTASSGGSYSSATISFTMPQNADAGGVVLTANFKADAHEHNYAEIEDTRVNPTCTNNGSAKYKCTICGEVIEKELPALGHDWDGGVRSGDTIVYTCKREGCGEVKTEKIQATPTPSPQPTSAPTAAPTPVPTAVPT
;
A
#
# COMPACT_ATOMS: atom_id res chain seq x y z
N ALA A 1 2.44 -31.33 -44.32
CA ALA A 1 2.79 -30.81 -45.64
C ALA A 1 3.25 -29.36 -45.42
N CYS A 2 4.49 -29.15 -45.40
CA CYS A 2 5.42 -28.70 -46.42
C CYS A 2 5.20 -27.26 -46.88
N GLY A 3 6.25 -26.48 -46.73
CA GLY A 3 6.74 -25.37 -47.50
C GLY A 3 7.19 -24.20 -46.62
N ALA A 4 8.35 -23.97 -46.15
CA ALA A 4 9.73 -23.88 -46.64
C ALA A 4 9.97 -22.70 -47.60
N ILE A 5 11.00 -21.90 -47.25
CA ILE A 5 11.92 -21.09 -48.07
C ILE A 5 11.38 -19.70 -48.45
N ALA A 6 12.14 -18.59 -48.31
CA ALA A 6 13.52 -18.34 -48.62
C ALA A 6 14.05 -17.05 -47.99
N ALA A 7 15.32 -17.09 -47.65
CA ALA A 7 16.21 -15.96 -47.43
C ALA A 7 16.72 -15.37 -48.74
N VAL A 8 16.97 -14.05 -48.80
CA VAL A 8 17.95 -13.38 -49.69
C VAL A 8 18.38 -12.12 -48.96
N SER A 9 19.57 -11.96 -48.41
CA SER A 9 20.92 -11.71 -48.89
C SER A 9 21.03 -10.50 -49.86
N GLY A 10 21.91 -9.58 -49.48
CA GLY A 10 22.54 -8.62 -50.40
C GLY A 10 22.82 -7.29 -49.71
N GLN A 11 23.91 -7.12 -49.11
CA GLN A 11 25.24 -6.70 -49.55
C GLN A 11 25.35 -5.21 -49.98
N LYS A 12 26.13 -4.51 -49.18
CA LYS A 12 27.40 -3.78 -49.46
C LYS A 12 27.40 -2.49 -50.28
N LYS A 13 28.20 -1.57 -49.67
CA LYS A 13 29.12 -0.59 -50.26
C LYS A 13 28.53 0.80 -50.50
N ARG A 14 29.21 1.94 -50.28
CA ARG A 14 30.64 2.29 -50.12
C ARG A 14 30.72 3.74 -49.68
N HIS A 15 31.73 4.08 -48.89
CA HIS A 15 32.71 5.18 -48.97
C HIS A 15 32.38 6.46 -49.79
N ALA A 16 32.66 7.58 -49.13
CA ALA A 16 33.65 8.62 -49.52
C ALA A 16 33.53 9.75 -48.50
N LEU A 17 34.49 10.04 -47.63
CA LEU A 17 35.62 10.95 -47.83
C LEU A 17 35.28 12.23 -48.62
N LEU A 18 35.27 13.36 -47.90
CA LEU A 18 35.96 14.57 -48.37
C LEU A 18 36.41 15.39 -47.15
N ALA A 19 37.71 15.62 -47.13
CA ALA A 19 38.42 16.51 -46.23
C ALA A 19 38.71 17.85 -46.94
N ALA A 20 39.18 18.82 -46.17
CA ALA A 20 39.78 20.10 -46.51
C ALA A 20 38.78 21.24 -46.84
N ALA A 21 38.92 22.44 -46.35
CA ALA A 21 40.14 23.21 -46.30
C ALA A 21 40.05 24.35 -45.25
N LEU A 22 41.17 24.56 -44.63
CA LEU A 22 41.82 25.79 -44.15
C LEU A 22 41.29 27.13 -44.68
N GLY A 23 41.21 28.11 -43.79
CA GLY A 23 41.13 29.50 -44.10
C GLY A 23 41.46 30.36 -42.87
N ALA A 24 42.72 30.58 -42.64
CA ALA A 24 43.22 31.54 -41.67
C ALA A 24 42.95 32.97 -42.10
N CYS A 25 42.58 33.83 -41.17
CA CYS A 25 42.81 35.26 -41.26
C CYS A 25 43.23 35.82 -39.89
N LEU A 26 44.49 36.05 -39.78
CA LEU A 26 45.18 36.91 -38.82
C LEU A 26 45.13 38.36 -39.27
N VAL A 27 44.63 39.25 -38.45
CA VAL A 27 45.05 40.67 -38.32
C VAL A 27 44.55 41.04 -36.91
N GLY A 28 45.29 41.30 -35.92
CA GLY A 28 46.49 42.12 -35.73
C GLY A 28 46.10 43.55 -35.39
N CYS A 29 46.10 43.91 -34.09
CA CYS A 29 46.57 45.21 -33.61
C CYS A 29 46.67 45.23 -32.08
N LYS A 30 47.85 45.57 -31.63
CA LYS A 30 48.34 45.83 -30.28
C LYS A 30 48.38 47.37 -30.06
N PRO A 31 48.91 47.93 -28.97
CA PRO A 31 48.21 48.35 -27.74
C PRO A 31 48.38 49.88 -27.52
N ALA A 32 47.76 50.43 -26.52
CA ALA A 32 48.20 51.71 -25.95
C ALA A 32 48.15 51.67 -24.42
N ALA A 33 49.19 52.17 -23.88
CA ALA A 33 49.70 52.10 -22.54
C ALA A 33 49.28 53.32 -21.68
N THR A 34 49.56 53.14 -20.39
CA THR A 34 49.94 54.10 -19.33
C THR A 34 48.92 55.15 -18.89
N ASP A 35 48.62 55.12 -17.58
CA ASP A 35 49.19 56.09 -16.63
C ASP A 35 48.79 55.74 -15.17
N GLU A 36 49.80 55.56 -14.34
CA GLU A 36 49.81 55.84 -12.91
C GLU A 36 50.47 57.23 -12.74
N PRO A 37 50.55 57.89 -11.57
CA PRO A 37 49.92 57.74 -10.24
C PRO A 37 49.44 59.09 -9.65
N ALA A 38 48.79 59.08 -8.52
CA ALA A 38 48.86 60.20 -7.57
C ALA A 38 48.65 59.78 -6.13
N ALA A 39 49.67 59.97 -5.35
CA ALA A 39 49.71 59.84 -3.90
C ALA A 39 49.27 61.14 -3.18
N PHE A 40 49.15 61.04 -1.86
CA PHE A 40 48.98 62.07 -0.79
C PHE A 40 47.53 62.28 -0.31
N ALA A 41 47.25 61.94 1.00
CA ALA A 41 47.67 62.77 2.13
C ALA A 41 47.38 62.05 3.46
N THR A 42 48.35 62.15 4.34
CA THR A 42 48.26 61.89 5.78
C THR A 42 47.48 62.99 6.51
N ALA A 43 46.67 62.58 7.50
CA ALA A 43 46.26 63.42 8.66
C ALA A 43 45.78 62.45 9.77
N GLU A 44 46.55 62.31 10.76
CA GLU A 44 46.58 62.93 12.08
C GLU A 44 45.64 62.26 13.11
N THR A 45 46.29 61.78 14.13
CA THR A 45 45.85 61.15 15.37
C THR A 45 44.87 62.00 16.19
N ALA A 46 43.79 61.35 16.68
CA ALA A 46 43.09 61.80 17.85
C ALA A 46 42.89 60.61 18.79
N GLU A 47 43.61 60.62 19.88
CA GLU A 47 43.55 59.76 21.02
C GLU A 47 42.30 60.05 21.80
N VAL A 48 41.37 59.07 21.91
CA VAL A 48 40.26 59.11 22.85
C VAL A 48 40.37 57.85 23.74
N ALA A 49 40.72 58.07 24.97
CA ALA A 49 40.74 57.08 26.02
C ALA A 49 39.31 56.56 26.24
N ALA A 50 39.05 55.28 25.94
CA ALA A 50 37.84 54.61 26.32
C ALA A 50 38.14 53.49 27.31
N THR A 51 37.47 53.58 28.41
CA THR A 51 37.40 52.74 29.60
C THR A 51 37.26 51.24 29.24
N LEU A 52 38.19 50.42 29.71
CA LEU A 52 38.13 48.96 29.59
C LEU A 52 37.04 48.39 30.49
N THR A 53 35.95 47.94 29.91
CA THR A 53 35.00 46.98 30.52
C THR A 53 35.55 45.57 30.27
N PRO A 54 35.60 44.68 31.26
CA PRO A 54 36.12 43.33 31.04
C PRO A 54 35.20 42.53 30.09
N THR A 55 35.70 42.26 28.89
CA THR A 55 35.06 41.33 27.95
C THR A 55 35.06 39.94 28.56
N ALA A 56 33.86 39.39 28.69
CA ALA A 56 33.64 37.98 29.06
C ALA A 56 34.51 37.09 28.14
N ALA A 57 35.20 36.15 28.74
CA ALA A 57 35.99 35.13 28.02
C ALA A 57 35.07 34.41 27.03
N THR A 58 35.30 34.62 25.74
CA THR A 58 34.76 33.80 24.69
C THR A 58 35.38 32.42 24.88
N THR A 59 34.56 31.49 25.37
CA THR A 59 34.90 30.07 25.37
C THR A 59 35.12 29.71 23.90
N ALA A 60 36.35 29.43 23.52
CA ALA A 60 36.64 28.86 22.20
C ALA A 60 35.80 27.60 22.05
N GLN A 61 34.86 27.61 21.13
CA GLN A 61 34.24 26.37 20.71
C GLN A 61 35.34 25.40 20.29
N PRO A 62 35.27 24.13 20.72
CA PRO A 62 36.24 23.16 20.24
C PRO A 62 36.17 23.16 18.72
N VAL A 63 37.31 23.31 18.07
CA VAL A 63 37.45 23.09 16.64
C VAL A 63 36.90 21.72 16.37
N ALA A 64 35.79 21.63 15.63
CA ALA A 64 35.18 20.36 15.27
C ALA A 64 36.28 19.50 14.65
N ALA A 65 36.55 18.33 15.20
CA ALA A 65 37.45 17.36 14.61
C ALA A 65 37.06 17.20 13.14
N GLU A 66 38.08 17.28 12.25
CA GLU A 66 37.83 17.19 10.81
C GLU A 66 37.13 15.86 10.51
N ILE A 67 35.85 15.91 10.11
CA ILE A 67 35.06 14.72 9.83
C ILE A 67 35.64 14.06 8.58
N GLY A 68 36.11 12.81 8.71
CA GLY A 68 36.66 12.03 7.60
C GLY A 68 35.69 11.84 6.43
N THR A 69 36.18 11.16 5.41
CA THR A 69 35.38 10.84 4.21
C THR A 69 34.16 9.96 4.56
N VAL A 70 34.40 8.88 5.30
CA VAL A 70 33.30 8.01 5.80
C VAL A 70 32.71 8.67 7.03
N LEU A 71 31.38 8.85 7.00
CA LEU A 71 30.70 9.50 8.10
C LEU A 71 30.67 8.60 9.34
N PRO A 72 31.15 9.13 10.50
CA PRO A 72 31.11 8.41 11.76
C PRO A 72 29.70 8.42 12.38
N ALA A 73 29.48 7.56 13.36
CA ALA A 73 28.28 7.61 14.19
C ALA A 73 28.17 8.95 14.93
N THR A 74 26.98 9.48 15.00
CA THR A 74 26.59 10.73 15.67
C THR A 74 25.39 10.51 16.57
N GLU A 75 25.07 11.50 17.41
CA GLU A 75 23.74 11.60 17.99
C GLU A 75 22.68 11.65 16.90
N ASP A 76 21.46 11.16 17.22
CA ASP A 76 20.36 11.16 16.26
C ASP A 76 19.97 12.61 15.90
N ALA A 77 20.19 12.99 14.66
CA ALA A 77 19.92 14.33 14.14
C ALA A 77 18.42 14.61 13.93
N GLY A 78 17.56 13.62 14.20
CA GLY A 78 16.13 13.77 14.16
C GLY A 78 15.51 13.84 12.77
N ARG A 79 14.21 14.10 12.75
CA ARG A 79 13.42 14.15 11.52
C ARG A 79 13.79 15.35 10.64
N SER A 80 14.08 16.50 11.23
CA SER A 80 14.44 17.73 10.49
C SER A 80 15.63 17.49 9.54
N TYR A 81 16.61 16.70 9.97
CA TYR A 81 17.75 16.34 9.13
C TYR A 81 17.32 15.62 7.83
N LEU A 82 16.31 14.75 7.92
CA LEU A 82 15.77 14.06 6.76
C LEU A 82 14.97 15.01 5.85
N ASP A 83 14.16 15.88 6.44
CA ASP A 83 13.31 16.83 5.71
C ASP A 83 14.13 17.88 4.96
N GLU A 84 15.34 18.23 5.47
CA GLU A 84 16.29 19.15 4.86
C GLU A 84 17.27 18.47 3.88
N THR A 85 17.16 17.14 3.72
CA THR A 85 18.02 16.35 2.83
C THR A 85 17.27 15.99 1.55
N LEU A 86 17.89 16.25 0.40
CA LEU A 86 17.39 15.77 -0.89
C LEU A 86 17.97 14.39 -1.19
N PHE A 87 17.13 13.38 -1.29
CA PHE A 87 17.51 12.00 -1.62
C PHE A 87 17.46 11.76 -3.12
N ILE A 88 18.56 11.32 -3.70
CA ILE A 88 18.69 11.12 -5.15
C ILE A 88 19.13 9.68 -5.43
N GLY A 89 18.51 9.02 -6.40
CA GLY A 89 18.95 7.68 -6.76
C GLY A 89 18.01 6.90 -7.68
N ASP A 90 18.14 5.59 -7.59
CA ASP A 90 17.44 4.63 -8.43
C ASP A 90 16.10 4.15 -7.83
N SER A 91 15.67 2.96 -8.20
CA SER A 91 14.44 2.35 -7.71
C SER A 91 14.41 2.15 -6.19
N ASN A 92 15.54 2.02 -5.51
CA ASN A 92 15.59 1.99 -4.05
C ASN A 92 15.21 3.36 -3.46
N THR A 93 15.64 4.46 -4.08
CA THR A 93 15.22 5.82 -3.68
C THR A 93 13.73 6.06 -3.90
N VAL A 94 13.14 5.54 -5.00
CA VAL A 94 11.68 5.56 -5.20
C VAL A 94 10.95 4.93 -4.02
N ARG A 95 11.50 3.88 -3.41
CA ARG A 95 10.87 3.18 -2.28
C ARG A 95 10.81 4.02 -1.01
N TYR A 96 11.66 5.02 -0.85
CA TYR A 96 11.62 5.91 0.31
C TYR A 96 10.31 6.68 0.43
N THR A 97 9.66 6.95 -0.69
CA THR A 97 8.34 7.59 -0.73
C THR A 97 7.17 6.61 -0.56
N MET A 98 7.43 5.29 -0.64
CA MET A 98 6.42 4.24 -0.55
C MET A 98 6.25 3.70 0.87
N TYR A 99 7.20 4.00 1.76
CA TYR A 99 7.21 3.52 3.13
C TYR A 99 7.13 4.67 4.11
N ALA A 100 6.57 4.38 5.28
CA ALA A 100 6.44 5.32 6.37
C ALA A 100 7.05 4.75 7.64
N ASP A 101 7.50 5.63 8.52
CA ASP A 101 7.95 5.30 9.85
C ASP A 101 6.78 4.80 10.75
N GLU A 102 7.07 4.58 12.01
CA GLU A 102 6.08 4.12 13.00
C GLU A 102 4.98 5.13 13.30
N THR A 103 5.22 6.42 13.02
CA THR A 103 4.22 7.49 13.16
C THR A 103 3.29 7.60 11.95
N GLY A 104 3.55 6.84 10.88
CA GLY A 104 2.85 6.93 9.61
C GLY A 104 3.39 8.03 8.69
N THR A 105 4.48 8.70 9.06
CA THR A 105 5.12 9.72 8.23
C THR A 105 6.04 9.05 7.21
N ALA A 106 5.87 9.38 5.92
CA ALA A 106 6.72 8.85 4.85
C ALA A 106 8.19 9.22 5.08
N PHE A 107 9.12 8.31 4.75
CA PHE A 107 10.55 8.57 4.91
C PHE A 107 11.04 9.69 4.01
N ALA A 108 10.53 9.78 2.79
CA ALA A 108 10.76 10.88 1.87
C ALA A 108 9.46 11.20 1.11
N SER A 109 9.42 12.37 0.46
CA SER A 109 8.30 12.84 -0.33
C SER A 109 8.77 13.37 -1.70
N VAL A 110 7.86 13.82 -2.53
CA VAL A 110 8.21 14.50 -3.79
C VAL A 110 9.00 15.79 -3.57
N ASP A 111 8.91 16.38 -2.39
CA ASP A 111 9.59 17.63 -2.08
C ASP A 111 11.08 17.43 -1.80
N ASN A 112 11.49 16.23 -1.38
CA ASN A 112 12.84 15.92 -0.99
C ASN A 112 13.41 14.62 -1.57
N SER A 113 12.88 14.14 -2.73
CA SER A 113 13.47 12.96 -3.39
C SER A 113 13.35 13.02 -4.91
N ILE A 114 14.42 12.62 -5.60
CA ILE A 114 14.48 12.38 -7.05
C ILE A 114 14.90 10.93 -7.26
N GLY A 115 13.92 10.04 -7.28
CA GLY A 115 14.11 8.61 -7.49
C GLY A 115 13.63 8.17 -8.87
N VAL A 116 14.45 7.44 -9.63
CA VAL A 116 14.11 6.97 -10.98
C VAL A 116 14.40 5.49 -11.13
N VAL A 117 13.38 4.72 -11.47
CA VAL A 117 13.51 3.26 -11.65
C VAL A 117 14.46 2.94 -12.81
N SER A 118 15.35 1.96 -12.57
CA SER A 118 16.35 1.49 -13.53
C SER A 118 17.40 2.53 -13.95
N MET A 119 17.53 3.62 -13.22
CA MET A 119 18.53 4.64 -13.50
C MET A 119 19.90 4.24 -12.94
N GLY A 120 20.92 4.26 -13.78
CA GLY A 120 22.33 4.13 -13.38
C GLY A 120 23.03 5.48 -13.32
N ALA A 121 24.23 5.50 -12.72
CA ALA A 121 25.03 6.70 -12.54
C ALA A 121 25.32 7.48 -13.84
N GLY A 122 25.44 6.78 -14.98
CA GLY A 122 25.68 7.43 -16.28
C GLY A 122 24.54 8.29 -16.81
N ALA A 123 23.36 8.22 -16.20
CA ALA A 123 22.19 8.99 -16.65
C ALA A 123 21.96 10.29 -15.86
N ILE A 124 22.79 10.59 -14.84
CA ILE A 124 22.63 11.75 -13.95
C ILE A 124 22.55 13.08 -14.73
N THR A 125 23.39 13.24 -15.75
CA THR A 125 23.49 14.49 -16.52
C THR A 125 22.62 14.50 -17.78
N THR A 126 22.04 13.38 -18.17
CA THR A 126 21.37 13.25 -19.48
C THR A 126 19.90 12.95 -19.38
N LEU A 127 19.45 12.22 -18.36
CA LEU A 127 18.05 11.89 -18.19
C LEU A 127 17.29 13.08 -17.58
N LYS A 128 16.33 13.60 -18.30
CA LYS A 128 15.38 14.58 -17.77
C LYS A 128 14.31 13.84 -16.99
N CYS A 129 14.30 13.98 -15.68
CA CYS A 129 13.50 13.16 -14.78
C CYS A 129 12.68 13.94 -13.74
N GLU A 130 12.98 15.24 -13.52
CA GLU A 130 12.27 16.02 -12.51
C GLU A 130 11.38 17.06 -13.15
N LYS A 131 10.22 17.30 -12.52
CA LYS A 131 9.23 18.30 -12.92
C LYS A 131 8.91 19.24 -11.78
N PHE A 132 8.46 20.45 -12.14
CA PHE A 132 8.00 21.44 -11.19
C PHE A 132 6.59 21.91 -11.55
N LYS A 133 5.78 22.18 -10.54
CA LYS A 133 4.40 22.64 -10.71
C LYS A 133 4.35 23.93 -11.55
N GLY A 134 3.43 23.95 -12.50
CA GLY A 134 3.30 25.07 -13.41
C GLY A 134 4.28 25.11 -14.60
N SER A 135 5.16 24.09 -14.72
CA SER A 135 6.08 23.94 -15.87
C SER A 135 5.79 22.66 -16.65
N SER A 136 5.84 22.74 -17.98
CA SER A 136 5.83 21.55 -18.85
C SER A 136 7.22 20.97 -19.09
N ALA A 137 8.29 21.70 -18.69
CA ALA A 137 9.66 21.27 -18.87
C ALA A 137 10.03 20.16 -17.88
N MET A 138 10.97 19.31 -18.31
CA MET A 138 11.62 18.32 -17.45
C MET A 138 13.10 18.65 -17.34
N TYR A 139 13.65 18.38 -16.19
CA TYR A 139 15.00 18.78 -15.79
C TYR A 139 15.87 17.55 -15.48
N THR A 140 17.17 17.67 -15.74
CA THR A 140 18.18 16.68 -15.29
C THR A 140 18.38 16.81 -13.79
N VAL A 141 19.06 15.84 -13.17
CA VAL A 141 19.38 15.90 -11.73
C VAL A 141 20.17 17.18 -11.39
N PRO A 142 21.26 17.56 -12.10
CA PRO A 142 21.96 18.79 -11.79
C PRO A 142 21.07 20.05 -11.91
N ASP A 143 20.26 20.15 -12.96
CA ASP A 143 19.35 21.28 -13.15
C ASP A 143 18.32 21.36 -12.00
N ALA A 144 17.75 20.22 -11.63
CA ALA A 144 16.78 20.14 -10.54
C ALA A 144 17.39 20.50 -9.19
N VAL A 145 18.60 20.05 -8.89
CA VAL A 145 19.32 20.40 -7.66
C VAL A 145 19.58 21.90 -7.59
N ALA A 146 19.99 22.53 -8.71
CA ALA A 146 20.16 23.98 -8.76
C ALA A 146 18.87 24.78 -8.51
N MET A 147 17.73 24.23 -8.93
CA MET A 147 16.40 24.84 -8.70
C MET A 147 15.89 24.62 -7.27
N LEU A 148 16.12 23.43 -6.70
CA LEU A 148 15.68 23.06 -5.34
C LEU A 148 16.56 23.67 -4.26
N LYS A 149 17.81 24.00 -4.57
CA LYS A 149 18.77 24.65 -3.66
C LYS A 149 18.95 23.94 -2.32
N PRO A 150 19.12 22.62 -2.29
CA PRO A 150 19.25 21.88 -1.03
C PRO A 150 20.53 22.27 -0.29
N GLN A 151 20.51 22.15 1.05
CA GLN A 151 21.73 22.27 1.86
C GLN A 151 22.60 21.03 1.69
N ARG A 152 21.97 19.85 1.61
CA ARG A 152 22.66 18.57 1.42
C ARG A 152 21.91 17.66 0.49
N ILE A 153 22.63 16.78 -0.15
CA ILE A 153 22.08 15.66 -0.89
C ILE A 153 22.66 14.36 -0.36
N ILE A 154 21.86 13.31 -0.32
CA ILE A 154 22.31 11.93 -0.20
C ILE A 154 21.98 11.23 -1.50
N ILE A 155 23.01 10.75 -2.21
CA ILE A 155 22.86 10.20 -3.55
C ILE A 155 23.35 8.75 -3.60
N CYS A 156 22.51 7.85 -4.12
CA CYS A 156 22.78 6.41 -4.20
C CYS A 156 22.47 5.87 -5.60
N TYR A 157 23.50 5.63 -6.37
CA TYR A 157 23.44 4.90 -7.63
C TYR A 157 24.47 3.77 -7.61
N GLY A 158 24.18 2.69 -8.30
CA GLY A 158 25.13 1.59 -8.44
C GLY A 158 24.45 0.26 -8.71
N THR A 159 23.30 0.00 -8.09
CA THR A 159 22.57 -1.26 -8.30
C THR A 159 22.32 -1.54 -9.78
N ASN A 160 21.95 -0.54 -10.57
CA ASN A 160 21.75 -0.65 -12.00
C ASN A 160 23.03 -0.58 -12.84
N ASN A 161 24.18 -0.45 -12.20
CA ASN A 161 25.51 -0.52 -12.82
C ASN A 161 26.19 -1.88 -12.60
N LEU A 162 25.60 -2.72 -11.72
CA LEU A 162 26.07 -4.08 -11.49
C LEU A 162 25.70 -4.96 -12.70
N GLY A 163 26.58 -5.88 -13.02
CA GLY A 163 26.35 -6.87 -14.07
C GLY A 163 27.60 -7.70 -14.34
N GLY A 164 27.46 -9.03 -14.31
CA GLY A 164 28.57 -9.93 -14.47
C GLY A 164 29.45 -10.05 -13.21
N SER A 165 30.64 -10.56 -13.40
CA SER A 165 31.60 -10.87 -12.32
C SER A 165 32.77 -9.89 -12.22
N SER A 166 32.82 -8.84 -13.03
CA SER A 166 33.92 -7.88 -13.01
C SER A 166 33.89 -7.03 -11.74
N THR A 167 35.01 -6.94 -11.07
CA THR A 167 35.24 -6.04 -9.95
C THR A 167 35.86 -4.70 -10.37
N ASP A 168 36.12 -4.51 -11.66
CA ASP A 168 36.64 -3.25 -12.19
C ASP A 168 35.55 -2.18 -12.19
N ALA A 169 35.66 -1.23 -11.26
CA ALA A 169 34.75 -0.12 -11.08
C ALA A 169 35.09 1.11 -11.93
N THR A 170 36.18 1.09 -12.73
CA THR A 170 36.75 2.28 -13.40
C THR A 170 35.73 3.05 -14.22
N SER A 171 34.97 2.36 -15.07
CA SER A 171 33.95 3.00 -15.91
C SER A 171 32.78 3.56 -15.10
N TYR A 172 32.35 2.81 -14.09
CA TYR A 172 31.28 3.21 -13.19
C TYR A 172 31.66 4.47 -12.41
N ILE A 173 32.81 4.46 -11.77
CA ILE A 173 33.35 5.60 -10.98
C ILE A 173 33.53 6.83 -11.87
N LYS A 174 34.09 6.69 -13.07
CA LYS A 174 34.25 7.80 -14.00
C LYS A 174 32.93 8.49 -14.33
N THR A 175 31.90 7.72 -14.65
CA THR A 175 30.60 8.29 -15.00
C THR A 175 29.87 8.85 -13.79
N TYR A 176 30.01 8.22 -12.63
CA TYR A 176 29.40 8.72 -11.39
C TYR A 176 30.04 10.05 -10.97
N LEU A 177 31.37 10.12 -10.97
CA LEU A 177 32.10 11.34 -10.66
C LEU A 177 31.72 12.51 -11.58
N GLN A 178 31.58 12.26 -12.87
CA GLN A 178 31.04 13.26 -13.83
C GLN A 178 29.68 13.79 -13.41
N GLY A 179 28.80 12.89 -12.96
CA GLY A 179 27.48 13.28 -12.44
C GLY A 179 27.56 14.14 -11.18
N LEU A 180 28.39 13.77 -10.21
CA LEU A 180 28.59 14.52 -8.96
C LEU A 180 29.19 15.89 -9.22
N GLN A 181 30.20 15.98 -10.10
CA GLN A 181 30.82 17.24 -10.50
C GLN A 181 29.85 18.16 -11.23
N ALA A 182 28.95 17.62 -12.05
CA ALA A 182 27.90 18.41 -12.69
C ALA A 182 26.90 18.97 -11.66
N ILE A 183 26.51 18.18 -10.65
CA ILE A 183 25.69 18.65 -9.54
C ILE A 183 26.40 19.75 -8.76
N GLN A 184 27.69 19.54 -8.39
CA GLN A 184 28.46 20.52 -7.67
C GLN A 184 28.66 21.82 -8.46
N THR A 185 28.82 21.73 -9.78
CA THR A 185 28.90 22.89 -10.67
C THR A 185 27.59 23.65 -10.73
N ALA A 186 26.48 22.94 -10.84
CA ALA A 186 25.15 23.54 -10.90
C ALA A 186 24.72 24.19 -9.57
N TRP A 187 25.08 23.60 -8.44
CA TRP A 187 24.79 24.10 -7.09
C TRP A 187 25.95 23.85 -6.12
N PRO A 188 26.96 24.73 -6.06
CA PRO A 188 28.20 24.51 -5.30
C PRO A 188 28.05 24.62 -3.79
N TYR A 189 26.88 24.99 -3.31
CA TYR A 189 26.62 25.29 -1.90
C TYR A 189 26.11 24.07 -1.11
N CYS A 190 25.80 22.95 -1.78
CA CYS A 190 25.30 21.76 -1.06
C CYS A 190 26.42 20.79 -0.69
N ASP A 191 26.19 20.09 0.41
CA ASP A 191 27.02 18.97 0.79
C ASP A 191 26.60 17.73 0.00
N ILE A 192 27.57 17.07 -0.64
CA ILE A 192 27.33 15.85 -1.41
C ILE A 192 27.77 14.65 -0.57
N ILE A 193 26.80 13.79 -0.24
CA ILE A 193 27.01 12.55 0.51
C ILE A 193 26.65 11.39 -0.41
N VAL A 194 27.63 10.57 -0.75
CA VAL A 194 27.44 9.36 -1.55
C VAL A 194 27.08 8.21 -0.61
N SER A 195 25.94 7.56 -0.83
CA SER A 195 25.52 6.41 -0.04
C SER A 195 26.02 5.11 -0.68
N ALA A 196 26.41 4.15 0.15
CA ALA A 196 26.84 2.83 -0.30
C ALA A 196 25.73 2.14 -1.13
N ILE A 197 26.12 1.36 -2.13
CA ILE A 197 25.25 0.42 -2.83
C ILE A 197 24.75 -0.59 -1.81
N PRO A 198 23.43 -0.81 -1.68
CA PRO A 198 22.88 -1.76 -0.73
C PRO A 198 23.33 -3.20 -1.02
N PRO A 199 23.47 -4.05 0.02
CA PRO A 199 23.79 -5.46 -0.16
C PRO A 199 22.63 -6.19 -0.86
N LEU A 200 22.98 -7.24 -1.61
CA LEU A 200 22.05 -8.14 -2.25
C LEU A 200 21.64 -9.27 -1.29
N ASP A 201 20.45 -9.84 -1.49
CA ASP A 201 20.05 -11.06 -0.77
C ASP A 201 20.80 -12.29 -1.30
N LYS A 202 21.01 -13.27 -0.41
CA LYS A 202 21.72 -14.52 -0.75
C LYS A 202 21.05 -15.31 -1.89
N GLN A 203 19.76 -15.12 -2.13
CA GLN A 203 19.08 -15.69 -3.30
C GLN A 203 19.68 -15.23 -4.64
N ARG A 204 20.46 -14.14 -4.64
CA ARG A 204 21.17 -13.66 -5.82
C ARG A 204 22.52 -14.35 -6.04
N GLU A 205 22.96 -15.20 -5.11
CA GLU A 205 24.13 -16.04 -5.28
C GLU A 205 24.05 -16.82 -6.59
N ASN A 206 25.15 -16.89 -7.32
CA ASN A 206 25.22 -17.54 -8.65
C ASN A 206 24.38 -16.87 -9.76
N THR A 207 23.99 -15.62 -9.60
CA THR A 207 23.40 -14.80 -10.67
C THR A 207 24.42 -13.82 -11.25
N ASN A 208 23.96 -12.95 -12.16
CA ASN A 208 24.80 -11.88 -12.72
C ASN A 208 25.03 -10.71 -11.74
N LEU A 209 24.44 -10.75 -10.55
CA LEU A 209 24.62 -9.75 -9.51
C LEU A 209 25.36 -10.41 -8.34
N THR A 210 26.55 -9.91 -8.02
CA THR A 210 27.41 -10.52 -7.00
C THR A 210 27.77 -9.52 -5.91
N MET A 211 27.86 -10.01 -4.67
CA MET A 211 28.34 -9.20 -3.54
C MET A 211 29.80 -8.78 -3.73
N THR A 212 30.62 -9.60 -4.36
CA THR A 212 32.01 -9.25 -4.69
C THR A 212 32.10 -7.98 -5.53
N GLN A 213 31.18 -7.81 -6.51
CA GLN A 213 31.10 -6.59 -7.30
C GLN A 213 30.57 -5.41 -6.48
N VAL A 214 29.55 -5.62 -5.65
CA VAL A 214 29.02 -4.60 -4.72
C VAL A 214 30.13 -4.08 -3.81
N ASP A 215 30.92 -4.97 -3.22
CA ASP A 215 32.01 -4.63 -2.31
C ASP A 215 33.12 -3.85 -3.03
N ALA A 216 33.50 -4.30 -4.22
CA ALA A 216 34.49 -3.61 -5.03
C ALA A 216 34.03 -2.19 -5.43
N TYR A 217 32.77 -2.05 -5.81
CA TYR A 217 32.21 -0.76 -6.19
C TYR A 217 32.09 0.18 -4.98
N ASN A 218 31.68 -0.32 -3.82
CA ASN A 218 31.62 0.48 -2.58
C ASN A 218 33.01 0.93 -2.15
N ALA A 219 34.03 0.07 -2.23
CA ALA A 219 35.41 0.46 -1.95
C ALA A 219 35.89 1.55 -2.90
N ALA A 220 35.60 1.44 -4.19
CA ALA A 220 35.95 2.45 -5.19
C ALA A 220 35.17 3.77 -4.97
N LEU A 221 33.94 3.73 -4.47
CA LEU A 221 33.17 4.94 -4.09
C LEU A 221 33.83 5.66 -2.91
N VAL A 222 34.31 4.95 -1.90
CA VAL A 222 35.06 5.56 -0.78
C VAL A 222 36.27 6.32 -1.29
N THR A 223 37.11 5.67 -2.12
CA THR A 223 38.30 6.30 -2.72
C THR A 223 37.90 7.53 -3.56
N MET A 224 36.90 7.41 -4.40
CA MET A 224 36.40 8.55 -5.20
C MET A 224 35.95 9.72 -4.31
N CYS A 225 35.24 9.44 -3.23
CA CYS A 225 34.78 10.48 -2.30
C CYS A 225 35.98 11.15 -1.61
N GLU A 226 36.99 10.38 -1.18
CA GLU A 226 38.20 10.87 -0.55
C GLU A 226 39.00 11.80 -1.48
N GLU A 227 39.22 11.37 -2.70
CA GLU A 227 39.98 12.13 -3.71
C GLU A 227 39.26 13.43 -4.15
N ASN A 228 37.94 13.51 -4.03
CA ASN A 228 37.15 14.63 -4.54
C ASN A 228 36.45 15.46 -3.44
N GLY A 229 36.70 15.17 -2.17
CA GLY A 229 36.15 15.92 -1.03
C GLY A 229 34.65 15.69 -0.77
N PHE A 230 34.06 14.62 -1.32
CA PHE A 230 32.71 14.20 -0.99
C PHE A 230 32.69 13.40 0.31
N LYS A 231 31.50 13.28 0.92
CA LYS A 231 31.29 12.39 2.07
C LYS A 231 30.69 11.06 1.61
N PHE A 232 30.99 10.01 2.38
CA PHE A 232 30.48 8.67 2.13
C PHE A 232 29.66 8.15 3.32
N LEU A 233 28.42 7.77 3.07
CA LEU A 233 27.53 7.15 4.04
C LEU A 233 27.58 5.63 3.85
N ASN A 234 28.23 4.91 4.78
CA ASN A 234 28.38 3.46 4.72
C ASN A 234 27.11 2.71 5.13
N SER A 235 25.98 3.03 4.49
CA SER A 235 24.68 2.44 4.80
C SER A 235 24.63 0.91 4.62
N ALA A 236 25.59 0.33 3.90
CA ALA A 236 25.70 -1.12 3.78
C ALA A 236 25.93 -1.80 5.15
N GLU A 237 26.57 -1.14 6.09
CA GLU A 237 26.85 -1.63 7.44
C GLU A 237 25.57 -2.03 8.19
N VAL A 238 24.52 -1.20 8.16
CA VAL A 238 23.27 -1.48 8.86
C VAL A 238 22.39 -2.47 8.10
N LEU A 239 22.59 -2.61 6.79
CA LEU A 239 21.77 -3.46 5.91
C LEU A 239 22.33 -4.88 5.74
N ARG A 240 23.62 -5.07 6.05
CA ARG A 240 24.36 -6.31 5.82
C ARG A 240 24.34 -7.21 7.05
N ASP A 241 24.29 -8.49 6.85
CA ASP A 241 24.53 -9.52 7.86
C ASP A 241 26.03 -9.83 7.90
N ASP A 242 26.66 -9.59 9.04
CA ASP A 242 28.10 -9.71 9.21
C ASP A 242 28.62 -11.15 9.08
N ALA A 243 27.77 -12.14 9.39
CA ALA A 243 28.14 -13.55 9.32
C ALA A 243 28.15 -14.07 7.88
N THR A 244 27.28 -13.55 7.04
CA THR A 244 27.08 -14.05 5.67
C THR A 244 27.60 -13.14 4.60
N GLY A 245 27.74 -11.84 4.89
CA GLY A 245 28.10 -10.80 3.93
C GLY A 245 26.98 -10.39 2.97
N TRP A 246 25.81 -11.01 3.04
CA TRP A 246 24.62 -10.69 2.26
C TRP A 246 23.70 -9.73 3.02
N ALA A 247 22.60 -9.30 2.39
CA ALA A 247 21.60 -8.52 3.09
C ALA A 247 21.03 -9.29 4.29
N LYS A 248 20.72 -8.59 5.38
CA LYS A 248 20.01 -9.15 6.52
C LYS A 248 18.71 -9.81 6.05
N LYS A 249 18.31 -10.86 6.74
CA LYS A 249 17.04 -11.54 6.49
C LYS A 249 15.89 -10.53 6.47
N ASP A 250 14.99 -10.66 5.50
CA ASP A 250 13.81 -9.80 5.31
C ASP A 250 14.13 -8.33 4.96
N TYR A 251 15.38 -7.98 4.68
CA TYR A 251 15.78 -6.63 4.29
C TYR A 251 15.66 -6.37 2.79
N THR A 252 15.41 -7.40 1.98
CA THR A 252 15.10 -7.23 0.57
C THR A 252 13.69 -7.74 0.25
N LEU A 253 13.17 -7.32 -0.88
CA LEU A 253 11.99 -7.93 -1.46
C LEU A 253 12.33 -9.30 -2.05
N SER A 254 11.29 -9.97 -2.58
CA SER A 254 11.43 -11.28 -3.21
C SER A 254 12.37 -11.34 -4.42
N ASP A 255 12.80 -10.20 -4.94
CA ASP A 255 13.81 -10.13 -6.00
C ASP A 255 15.26 -10.13 -5.49
N GLY A 256 15.46 -9.98 -4.19
CA GLY A 256 16.77 -9.98 -3.56
C GLY A 256 17.62 -8.74 -3.86
N VAL A 257 17.02 -7.65 -4.33
CA VAL A 257 17.70 -6.40 -4.71
C VAL A 257 17.06 -5.17 -4.06
N HIS A 258 15.74 -5.05 -4.16
CA HIS A 258 15.04 -3.89 -3.64
C HIS A 258 14.82 -3.98 -2.14
N LEU A 259 15.06 -2.86 -1.46
CA LEU A 259 14.94 -2.75 -0.01
C LEU A 259 13.48 -2.94 0.46
N SER A 260 13.30 -3.71 1.51
CA SER A 260 12.03 -3.85 2.22
C SER A 260 11.73 -2.62 3.09
N LYS A 261 10.54 -2.57 3.68
CA LYS A 261 10.22 -1.50 4.66
C LYS A 261 11.19 -1.54 5.84
N GLU A 262 11.50 -2.72 6.34
CA GLU A 262 12.40 -2.96 7.46
C GLU A 262 13.82 -2.41 7.15
N ALA A 263 14.32 -2.68 5.96
CA ALA A 263 15.61 -2.16 5.50
C ALA A 263 15.59 -0.63 5.32
N VAL A 264 14.53 -0.07 4.74
CA VAL A 264 14.39 1.38 4.60
C VAL A 264 14.31 2.05 5.98
N THR A 265 13.62 1.44 6.95
CA THR A 265 13.59 1.95 8.34
C THR A 265 15.00 1.97 8.95
N ALA A 266 15.75 0.87 8.80
CA ALA A 266 17.12 0.80 9.29
C ALA A 266 18.03 1.82 8.58
N TYR A 267 17.89 1.96 7.27
CA TYR A 267 18.63 2.94 6.47
C TYR A 267 18.39 4.38 6.96
N PHE A 268 17.14 4.80 7.17
CA PHE A 268 16.83 6.15 7.61
C PHE A 268 17.23 6.41 9.06
N THR A 269 17.21 5.39 9.92
CA THR A 269 17.82 5.47 11.25
C THR A 269 19.32 5.69 11.14
N TYR A 270 19.99 4.94 10.26
CA TYR A 270 21.43 5.09 10.00
C TYR A 270 21.77 6.49 9.45
N VAL A 271 20.98 7.02 8.52
CA VAL A 271 21.13 8.39 8.01
C VAL A 271 21.10 9.43 9.14
N ARG A 272 20.18 9.29 10.10
CA ARG A 272 20.07 10.24 11.22
C ARG A 272 21.21 10.09 12.23
N THR A 273 21.70 8.88 12.45
CA THR A 273 22.76 8.59 13.41
C THR A 273 24.18 8.64 12.81
N HIS A 274 24.30 9.00 11.52
CA HIS A 274 25.55 9.27 10.81
C HIS A 274 25.42 10.58 10.04
N ALA A 275 24.88 11.58 10.71
CA ALA A 275 24.55 12.86 10.10
C ALA A 275 25.81 13.68 9.82
N TYR A 276 25.88 14.27 8.65
CA TYR A 276 26.87 15.29 8.33
C TYR A 276 26.26 16.67 8.57
N ALA A 277 26.58 17.26 9.71
CA ALA A 277 26.17 18.61 10.07
C ALA A 277 27.31 19.59 9.72
N ALA A 278 27.22 20.18 8.54
CA ALA A 278 28.09 21.27 8.11
C ALA A 278 27.37 22.61 8.21
N GLU A 279 28.14 23.68 8.21
CA GLU A 279 27.66 25.05 8.12
C GLU A 279 26.82 25.20 6.82
N ASP A 280 25.68 25.88 6.91
CA ASP A 280 24.86 26.21 5.74
C ASP A 280 25.54 27.30 4.92
N ARG A 281 26.12 26.90 3.79
CA ARG A 281 26.83 27.78 2.87
C ARG A 281 25.95 28.39 1.80
N ARG A 282 24.67 28.13 1.81
CA ARG A 282 23.75 28.64 0.78
C ARG A 282 23.60 30.15 0.87
N PRO A 283 23.62 30.88 -0.27
CA PRO A 283 23.44 32.33 -0.28
C PRO A 283 22.06 32.70 0.26
N GLN A 284 22.02 33.71 1.11
CA GLN A 284 20.76 34.20 1.70
C GLN A 284 20.43 35.60 1.19
N PRO A 285 19.15 35.87 0.82
CA PRO A 285 18.04 34.93 0.78
C PRO A 285 18.10 33.96 -0.41
N LEU A 286 17.59 32.76 -0.26
CA LEU A 286 17.61 31.72 -1.31
C LEU A 286 16.83 32.11 -2.59
N GLY A 287 15.99 33.13 -2.53
CA GLY A 287 15.07 33.46 -3.59
C GLY A 287 13.98 32.38 -3.75
N THR A 288 13.24 32.45 -4.86
CA THR A 288 12.15 31.50 -5.12
C THR A 288 12.68 30.10 -5.38
N ILE A 289 12.12 29.12 -4.66
CA ILE A 289 12.33 27.68 -4.91
C ILE A 289 11.02 27.18 -5.55
N PRO A 290 11.07 26.59 -6.76
CA PRO A 290 9.86 26.06 -7.39
C PRO A 290 9.36 24.84 -6.64
N THR A 291 8.05 24.66 -6.59
CA THR A 291 7.44 23.47 -5.96
C THR A 291 7.62 22.26 -6.87
N PRO A 292 8.21 21.17 -6.37
CA PRO A 292 8.32 19.92 -7.13
C PRO A 292 6.95 19.37 -7.55
N ASP A 293 6.87 18.83 -8.75
CA ASP A 293 5.78 17.98 -9.22
C ASP A 293 6.22 16.50 -9.24
N GLY A 294 7.51 16.31 -9.01
CA GLY A 294 8.17 15.02 -8.85
C GLY A 294 8.53 14.34 -10.17
N VAL A 295 9.05 13.15 -10.04
CA VAL A 295 9.43 12.30 -11.15
C VAL A 295 8.17 11.71 -11.81
N PRO A 296 8.01 11.82 -13.14
CA PRO A 296 6.84 11.29 -13.83
C PRO A 296 6.61 9.79 -13.62
N ALA A 297 5.35 9.40 -13.56
CA ALA A 297 4.94 8.02 -13.29
C ALA A 297 5.59 6.98 -14.23
N ASN A 298 5.81 7.32 -15.50
CA ASN A 298 6.48 6.43 -16.46
C ASN A 298 7.96 6.18 -16.15
N LEU A 299 8.58 6.95 -15.25
CA LEU A 299 9.96 6.77 -14.79
C LEU A 299 10.04 6.09 -13.41
N ILE A 300 8.96 6.10 -12.62
CA ILE A 300 8.91 5.47 -11.30
C ILE A 300 8.16 4.14 -11.29
N ASN A 301 7.30 3.88 -12.26
CA ASN A 301 6.49 2.66 -12.36
C ASN A 301 7.02 1.63 -13.36
N LYS A 302 8.28 1.76 -13.79
CA LYS A 302 8.91 0.81 -14.72
C LYS A 302 9.18 -0.56 -14.10
N ASP A 303 9.35 -0.59 -12.79
CA ASP A 303 9.64 -1.82 -12.06
C ASP A 303 8.36 -2.40 -11.46
N PRO A 304 7.88 -3.55 -11.96
CA PRO A 304 6.72 -4.23 -11.38
C PRO A 304 6.91 -4.56 -9.90
N ILE A 305 8.17 -4.68 -9.42
CA ILE A 305 8.50 -5.01 -8.04
C ILE A 305 8.32 -3.79 -7.12
N ALA A 306 8.57 -2.58 -7.62
CA ALA A 306 8.25 -1.36 -6.87
C ALA A 306 6.76 -1.30 -6.50
N VAL A 307 5.90 -1.80 -7.36
CA VAL A 307 4.44 -1.91 -7.11
C VAL A 307 4.10 -3.11 -6.22
N ARG A 308 4.84 -4.24 -6.36
CA ARG A 308 4.63 -5.47 -5.55
C ARG A 308 4.90 -5.27 -4.06
N GLY A 309 5.78 -4.35 -3.68
CA GLY A 309 6.12 -4.07 -2.29
C GLY A 309 5.13 -3.16 -1.56
N ALA A 310 4.27 -2.44 -2.29
CA ALA A 310 3.27 -1.57 -1.69
C ALA A 310 2.27 -2.39 -0.87
N LYS A 311 2.15 -2.07 0.41
CA LYS A 311 1.07 -2.60 1.23
C LYS A 311 -0.20 -1.84 0.86
N VAL A 312 -1.28 -2.58 0.65
CA VAL A 312 -2.61 -2.03 0.40
C VAL A 312 -3.56 -2.45 1.52
N PRO A 313 -4.56 -1.65 1.83
CA PRO A 313 -5.56 -1.98 2.84
C PRO A 313 -6.30 -3.28 2.48
N LEU A 314 -6.54 -4.09 3.48
CA LEU A 314 -7.40 -5.26 3.42
C LEU A 314 -8.36 -5.18 4.59
N GLU A 315 -9.62 -5.09 4.29
CA GLU A 315 -10.68 -5.07 5.30
C GLU A 315 -11.54 -6.31 5.22
N PHE A 316 -11.90 -6.84 6.38
CA PHE A 316 -12.85 -7.93 6.51
C PHE A 316 -14.10 -7.38 7.20
N VAL A 317 -15.25 -7.61 6.60
CA VAL A 317 -16.55 -7.20 7.13
C VAL A 317 -17.49 -8.40 7.24
N ALA A 318 -18.36 -8.41 8.23
CA ALA A 318 -19.40 -9.41 8.36
C ALA A 318 -20.72 -8.84 7.82
N ALA A 319 -21.40 -9.60 6.99
CA ALA A 319 -22.81 -9.37 6.68
C ALA A 319 -23.68 -9.78 7.88
N ASN A 320 -24.98 -9.50 7.82
CA ASN A 320 -25.92 -9.91 8.86
C ASN A 320 -25.92 -11.44 9.04
N GLY A 321 -26.00 -11.89 10.29
CA GLY A 321 -26.05 -13.31 10.66
C GLY A 321 -24.74 -13.89 11.16
N GLY A 322 -23.71 -13.04 11.45
CA GLY A 322 -22.48 -13.50 12.05
C GLY A 322 -21.51 -12.38 12.39
N LYS A 323 -20.37 -12.76 12.91
CA LYS A 323 -19.28 -11.89 13.33
C LYS A 323 -17.91 -12.44 12.88
N LEU A 324 -16.86 -11.64 13.04
CA LEU A 324 -15.51 -12.03 12.67
C LEU A 324 -14.63 -12.20 13.92
N SER A 325 -13.70 -13.14 13.81
CA SER A 325 -12.61 -13.36 14.79
C SER A 325 -11.26 -13.24 14.08
N GLY A 326 -10.37 -12.44 14.63
CA GLY A 326 -9.06 -12.11 14.05
C GLY A 326 -8.90 -10.62 13.77
N THR A 327 -7.79 -10.24 13.12
CA THR A 327 -7.51 -8.85 12.76
C THR A 327 -8.26 -8.48 11.49
N THR A 328 -9.31 -7.68 11.60
CA THR A 328 -10.22 -7.35 10.48
C THR A 328 -9.73 -6.23 9.57
N SER A 329 -8.80 -5.40 10.03
CA SER A 329 -8.14 -4.38 9.20
C SER A 329 -6.65 -4.69 9.15
N GLN A 330 -6.11 -4.89 7.95
CA GLN A 330 -4.72 -5.29 7.74
C GLN A 330 -4.10 -4.49 6.59
N LEU A 331 -2.79 -4.30 6.64
CA LEU A 331 -2.01 -3.79 5.52
C LEU A 331 -1.22 -4.95 4.92
N VAL A 332 -1.56 -5.37 3.72
CA VAL A 332 -1.00 -6.57 3.07
C VAL A 332 -0.21 -6.17 1.83
N LYS A 333 1.00 -6.70 1.68
CA LYS A 333 1.81 -6.50 0.45
C LYS A 333 1.06 -7.10 -0.76
N LYS A 334 1.13 -6.47 -1.90
CA LYS A 334 0.65 -7.06 -3.17
C LYS A 334 1.36 -8.39 -3.41
N GLY A 335 0.60 -9.46 -3.60
CA GLY A 335 1.10 -10.84 -3.65
C GLY A 335 1.41 -11.48 -2.30
N GLY A 336 1.31 -10.74 -1.19
CA GLY A 336 1.48 -11.28 0.15
C GLY A 336 0.19 -11.87 0.71
N THR A 337 0.30 -12.68 1.77
CA THR A 337 -0.82 -13.34 2.43
C THR A 337 -1.14 -12.65 3.74
N ALA A 338 -2.43 -12.40 3.97
CA ALA A 338 -2.96 -11.80 5.18
C ALA A 338 -2.92 -12.77 6.37
N ALA A 339 -2.92 -12.22 7.58
CA ALA A 339 -3.23 -13.00 8.78
C ALA A 339 -4.66 -13.57 8.68
N ALA A 340 -4.84 -14.77 9.20
CA ALA A 340 -6.12 -15.48 9.12
C ALA A 340 -7.24 -14.73 9.84
N VAL A 341 -8.43 -14.70 9.22
CA VAL A 341 -9.67 -14.23 9.81
C VAL A 341 -10.72 -15.32 9.68
N THR A 342 -11.50 -15.51 10.74
CA THR A 342 -12.55 -16.54 10.81
C THR A 342 -13.91 -15.87 10.88
N ALA A 343 -14.82 -16.29 9.99
CA ALA A 343 -16.24 -15.97 10.04
C ALA A 343 -16.94 -16.89 11.05
N VAL A 344 -17.65 -16.31 11.99
CA VAL A 344 -18.35 -17.02 13.06
C VAL A 344 -19.86 -16.72 12.91
N PRO A 345 -20.66 -17.70 12.49
CA PRO A 345 -22.10 -17.52 12.39
C PRO A 345 -22.74 -17.25 13.77
N ASP A 346 -23.77 -16.43 13.78
CA ASP A 346 -24.65 -16.28 14.93
C ASP A 346 -25.62 -17.49 15.02
N GLU A 347 -26.30 -17.61 16.14
CA GLU A 347 -27.28 -18.68 16.36
C GLU A 347 -28.38 -18.64 15.28
N GLY A 348 -28.67 -19.78 14.67
CA GLY A 348 -29.61 -19.93 13.56
C GLY A 348 -29.08 -19.53 12.18
N PHE A 349 -27.79 -19.27 12.04
CA PHE A 349 -27.15 -18.99 10.77
C PHE A 349 -26.00 -19.96 10.49
N VAL A 350 -25.67 -20.12 9.22
CA VAL A 350 -24.47 -20.82 8.76
C VAL A 350 -23.66 -19.93 7.84
N PHE A 351 -22.35 -20.14 7.83
CA PHE A 351 -21.46 -19.42 6.92
C PHE A 351 -21.75 -19.82 5.47
N ALA A 352 -21.95 -18.82 4.60
CA ALA A 352 -22.30 -19.01 3.20
C ALA A 352 -21.13 -18.77 2.23
N GLY A 353 -20.02 -18.18 2.71
CA GLY A 353 -18.81 -17.91 1.93
C GLY A 353 -18.33 -16.47 2.06
N TRP A 354 -17.11 -16.24 1.62
CA TRP A 354 -16.54 -14.90 1.47
C TRP A 354 -16.70 -14.42 0.04
N THR A 355 -16.90 -13.10 -0.12
CA THR A 355 -16.81 -12.41 -1.42
C THR A 355 -15.78 -11.29 -1.31
N ALA A 356 -14.91 -11.15 -2.33
CA ALA A 356 -13.90 -10.10 -2.38
C ALA A 356 -14.32 -8.98 -3.34
N SER A 357 -14.11 -7.71 -2.98
CA SER A 357 -14.36 -6.55 -3.84
C SER A 357 -13.51 -6.58 -5.12
N SER A 358 -12.35 -7.24 -5.08
CA SER A 358 -11.49 -7.50 -6.24
C SER A 358 -11.96 -8.65 -7.14
N GLY A 359 -13.10 -9.27 -6.80
CA GLY A 359 -13.63 -10.49 -7.44
C GLY A 359 -13.17 -11.77 -6.73
N GLY A 360 -13.97 -12.82 -6.90
CA GLY A 360 -13.74 -14.12 -6.29
C GLY A 360 -14.60 -14.41 -5.07
N SER A 361 -14.78 -15.71 -4.80
CA SER A 361 -15.53 -16.24 -3.67
C SER A 361 -14.77 -17.37 -3.01
N TYR A 362 -14.88 -17.51 -1.68
CA TYR A 362 -14.14 -18.51 -0.90
C TYR A 362 -15.08 -19.20 0.08
N SER A 363 -14.96 -20.52 0.18
CA SER A 363 -15.89 -21.37 0.94
C SER A 363 -15.43 -21.74 2.35
N SER A 364 -14.15 -21.55 2.69
CA SER A 364 -13.65 -21.83 4.04
C SER A 364 -14.02 -20.70 4.99
N ALA A 365 -14.60 -21.03 6.15
CA ALA A 365 -14.93 -20.03 7.17
C ALA A 365 -13.69 -19.28 7.68
N THR A 366 -12.53 -19.94 7.75
CA THR A 366 -11.25 -19.29 8.04
C THR A 366 -10.50 -19.05 6.74
N ILE A 367 -10.08 -17.80 6.51
CA ILE A 367 -9.36 -17.41 5.30
C ILE A 367 -8.07 -16.67 5.64
N SER A 368 -7.00 -17.04 4.93
CA SER A 368 -5.75 -16.26 4.81
C SER A 368 -5.70 -15.75 3.38
N PHE A 369 -6.18 -14.54 3.15
CA PHE A 369 -6.34 -13.97 1.79
C PHE A 369 -4.99 -13.56 1.21
N THR A 370 -4.72 -13.97 -0.03
CA THR A 370 -3.55 -13.49 -0.77
C THR A 370 -3.95 -12.26 -1.58
N MET A 371 -3.31 -11.13 -1.29
CA MET A 371 -3.57 -9.86 -1.97
C MET A 371 -3.21 -9.95 -3.46
N PRO A 372 -4.12 -9.61 -4.38
CA PRO A 372 -3.80 -9.59 -5.80
C PRO A 372 -2.64 -8.66 -6.13
N GLN A 373 -1.82 -9.04 -7.11
CA GLN A 373 -0.69 -8.20 -7.57
C GLN A 373 -1.16 -6.87 -8.17
N ASN A 374 -2.35 -6.87 -8.78
CA ASN A 374 -2.98 -5.71 -9.40
C ASN A 374 -4.00 -5.00 -8.48
N ALA A 375 -4.00 -5.29 -7.17
CA ALA A 375 -4.90 -4.59 -6.24
C ALA A 375 -4.68 -3.08 -6.30
N ASP A 376 -5.75 -2.32 -6.28
CA ASP A 376 -5.71 -0.86 -6.28
C ASP A 376 -5.20 -0.30 -4.94
N ALA A 377 -4.78 0.96 -4.93
CA ALA A 377 -4.33 1.63 -3.71
C ALA A 377 -5.43 1.71 -2.63
N GLY A 378 -6.70 1.69 -3.02
CA GLY A 378 -7.85 1.63 -2.11
C GLY A 378 -8.02 0.29 -1.39
N GLY A 379 -7.27 -0.73 -1.81
CA GLY A 379 -7.26 -2.03 -1.15
C GLY A 379 -8.40 -2.97 -1.57
N VAL A 380 -8.62 -4.00 -0.76
CA VAL A 380 -9.65 -5.03 -0.99
C VAL A 380 -10.51 -5.16 0.26
N VAL A 381 -11.81 -5.33 0.06
CA VAL A 381 -12.77 -5.67 1.11
C VAL A 381 -13.22 -7.11 0.91
N LEU A 382 -13.10 -7.94 1.95
CA LEU A 382 -13.70 -9.27 2.01
C LEU A 382 -14.94 -9.24 2.89
N THR A 383 -16.08 -9.67 2.33
CA THR A 383 -17.34 -9.77 3.06
C THR A 383 -17.63 -11.23 3.37
N ALA A 384 -17.77 -11.55 4.65
CA ALA A 384 -18.31 -12.83 5.11
C ALA A 384 -19.82 -12.82 4.96
N ASN A 385 -20.35 -13.75 4.21
CA ASN A 385 -21.79 -13.89 4.00
C ASN A 385 -22.31 -15.04 4.85
N PHE A 386 -23.51 -14.85 5.39
CA PHE A 386 -24.22 -15.85 6.19
C PHE A 386 -25.61 -16.06 5.61
N LYS A 387 -26.19 -17.22 5.84
CA LYS A 387 -27.57 -17.55 5.50
C LYS A 387 -28.22 -18.24 6.68
N ALA A 388 -29.54 -18.12 6.77
CA ALA A 388 -30.30 -18.87 7.79
C ALA A 388 -29.99 -20.37 7.66
N ASP A 389 -29.78 -21.02 8.78
CA ASP A 389 -29.63 -22.48 8.81
C ASP A 389 -30.95 -23.13 8.38
N ALA A 390 -30.89 -24.03 7.41
CA ALA A 390 -32.04 -24.80 6.98
C ALA A 390 -32.33 -25.89 8.03
N HIS A 391 -33.07 -25.54 9.07
CA HIS A 391 -33.50 -26.45 10.12
C HIS A 391 -35.02 -26.56 10.13
N GLU A 392 -35.52 -27.63 10.66
CA GLU A 392 -36.95 -27.76 10.98
C GLU A 392 -37.25 -26.87 12.19
N HIS A 393 -38.18 -25.93 12.03
CA HIS A 393 -38.48 -24.98 13.09
C HIS A 393 -39.14 -25.65 14.28
N ASN A 394 -38.53 -25.52 15.44
CA ASN A 394 -39.12 -25.96 16.72
C ASN A 394 -39.71 -24.73 17.44
N TYR A 395 -41.00 -24.51 17.26
CA TYR A 395 -41.70 -23.34 17.78
C TYR A 395 -42.24 -23.60 19.21
N ALA A 396 -41.83 -22.79 20.16
CA ALA A 396 -42.39 -22.67 21.50
C ALA A 396 -43.33 -21.46 21.58
N GLU A 397 -44.45 -21.59 22.29
CA GLU A 397 -45.41 -20.48 22.52
C GLU A 397 -44.73 -19.42 23.39
N ILE A 398 -44.91 -18.15 23.05
CA ILE A 398 -44.41 -17.02 23.84
C ILE A 398 -45.45 -16.69 24.91
N GLU A 399 -45.07 -16.79 26.18
CA GLU A 399 -45.92 -16.47 27.31
C GLU A 399 -46.56 -15.06 27.16
N ASP A 400 -47.78 -14.88 27.67
CA ASP A 400 -48.54 -13.61 27.67
C ASP A 400 -48.91 -13.05 26.28
N THR A 401 -48.74 -13.83 25.20
CA THR A 401 -49.18 -13.40 23.85
C THR A 401 -50.47 -14.07 23.40
N ARG A 402 -50.98 -15.04 24.20
CA ARG A 402 -52.12 -15.84 23.86
C ARG A 402 -53.42 -15.06 24.02
N VAL A 403 -54.18 -14.93 22.95
CA VAL A 403 -55.57 -14.50 22.94
C VAL A 403 -56.42 -15.75 22.77
N ASN A 404 -57.17 -16.12 23.82
CA ASN A 404 -58.01 -17.33 23.77
C ASN A 404 -59.19 -17.16 22.77
N PRO A 405 -59.50 -18.17 21.96
CA PRO A 405 -60.64 -18.12 21.08
C PRO A 405 -61.95 -18.15 21.88
N THR A 406 -62.98 -17.48 21.36
CA THR A 406 -64.34 -17.57 21.88
C THR A 406 -65.16 -18.59 21.06
N CYS A 407 -66.43 -18.68 21.33
CA CYS A 407 -67.28 -19.56 20.52
C CYS A 407 -67.39 -19.15 19.05
N THR A 408 -67.24 -17.87 18.75
CA THR A 408 -67.46 -17.27 17.42
C THR A 408 -66.19 -16.59 16.84
N ASN A 409 -65.30 -16.17 17.70
CA ASN A 409 -64.10 -15.45 17.27
C ASN A 409 -62.83 -16.30 17.45
N ASN A 410 -61.96 -16.28 16.45
CA ASN A 410 -60.67 -16.88 16.54
C ASN A 410 -59.83 -16.15 17.59
N GLY A 411 -58.93 -16.89 18.26
CA GLY A 411 -57.86 -16.38 19.06
C GLY A 411 -56.56 -16.33 18.27
N SER A 412 -55.49 -15.90 18.90
CA SER A 412 -54.13 -15.98 18.35
C SER A 412 -53.08 -16.24 19.44
N ALA A 413 -51.94 -16.77 19.05
CA ALA A 413 -50.76 -16.87 19.91
C ALA A 413 -49.51 -16.71 19.09
N LYS A 414 -48.46 -16.08 19.68
CA LYS A 414 -47.15 -15.96 19.05
C LYS A 414 -46.28 -17.12 19.50
N TYR A 415 -45.50 -17.63 18.55
CA TYR A 415 -44.56 -18.73 18.75
C TYR A 415 -43.20 -18.30 18.28
N LYS A 416 -42.16 -18.60 19.04
CA LYS A 416 -40.76 -18.33 18.71
C LYS A 416 -40.05 -19.64 18.43
N CYS A 417 -39.34 -19.72 17.29
CA CYS A 417 -38.45 -20.84 17.03
C CYS A 417 -37.29 -20.83 18.06
N THR A 418 -37.08 -21.94 18.74
CA THR A 418 -36.05 -22.11 19.76
C THR A 418 -34.63 -22.16 19.16
N ILE A 419 -34.50 -22.36 17.83
CA ILE A 419 -33.22 -22.49 17.12
C ILE A 419 -32.82 -21.14 16.49
N CYS A 420 -33.71 -20.50 15.68
CA CYS A 420 -33.34 -19.29 14.94
C CYS A 420 -33.99 -18.01 15.49
N GLY A 421 -34.87 -18.13 16.49
CA GLY A 421 -35.56 -16.98 17.07
C GLY A 421 -36.64 -16.36 16.20
N GLU A 422 -37.00 -16.96 15.04
CA GLU A 422 -38.11 -16.49 14.21
C GLU A 422 -39.42 -16.52 14.98
N VAL A 423 -40.19 -15.45 14.86
CA VAL A 423 -41.50 -15.34 15.52
C VAL A 423 -42.59 -15.42 14.48
N ILE A 424 -43.51 -16.33 14.69
CA ILE A 424 -44.74 -16.46 13.90
C ILE A 424 -45.97 -16.29 14.78
N GLU A 425 -47.06 -15.80 14.21
CA GLU A 425 -48.35 -15.76 14.85
C GLU A 425 -49.26 -16.85 14.25
N LYS A 426 -49.86 -17.69 15.14
CA LYS A 426 -50.81 -18.71 14.74
C LYS A 426 -52.18 -18.31 15.18
N GLU A 427 -53.15 -18.44 14.28
CA GLU A 427 -54.55 -18.29 14.57
C GLU A 427 -55.08 -19.54 15.31
N LEU A 428 -55.81 -19.33 16.37
CA LEU A 428 -56.46 -20.37 17.13
C LEU A 428 -57.92 -20.36 16.73
N PRO A 429 -58.45 -21.40 16.08
CA PRO A 429 -59.82 -21.40 15.56
C PRO A 429 -60.83 -21.22 16.64
N ALA A 430 -61.98 -20.56 16.32
CA ALA A 430 -63.08 -20.39 17.20
C ALA A 430 -63.62 -21.75 17.69
N LEU A 431 -63.98 -21.79 18.96
CA LEU A 431 -64.33 -23.06 19.66
C LEU A 431 -65.65 -23.66 19.20
N GLY A 432 -66.46 -22.88 18.50
CA GLY A 432 -67.84 -23.25 18.23
C GLY A 432 -68.66 -23.23 19.51
N HIS A 433 -69.97 -23.41 19.38
CA HIS A 433 -70.88 -23.53 20.52
C HIS A 433 -70.93 -24.97 21.00
N ASP A 434 -71.00 -25.18 22.32
CA ASP A 434 -71.24 -26.45 22.98
C ASP A 434 -72.63 -26.37 23.58
N TRP A 435 -73.64 -26.83 22.78
CA TRP A 435 -75.03 -26.75 23.16
C TRP A 435 -75.35 -27.74 24.25
N ASP A 436 -76.25 -27.35 25.19
CA ASP A 436 -76.84 -28.25 26.20
C ASP A 436 -77.79 -29.26 25.58
N GLY A 437 -78.46 -30.09 26.40
CA GLY A 437 -79.42 -31.09 25.94
C GLY A 437 -80.70 -30.50 25.40
N GLY A 438 -80.89 -29.21 25.44
CA GLY A 438 -82.08 -28.49 25.02
C GLY A 438 -83.29 -28.67 25.96
N VAL A 439 -84.02 -27.60 26.21
CA VAL A 439 -85.21 -27.59 27.00
C VAL A 439 -86.40 -27.30 26.09
N ARG A 440 -87.48 -28.17 26.14
CA ARG A 440 -88.66 -27.98 25.33
C ARG A 440 -89.48 -26.81 25.87
N SER A 441 -89.80 -25.86 24.99
CA SER A 441 -90.66 -24.72 25.27
C SER A 441 -91.74 -24.63 24.15
N GLY A 442 -92.92 -25.13 24.41
CA GLY A 442 -94.01 -25.23 23.40
C GLY A 442 -93.62 -26.13 22.20
N ASP A 443 -93.70 -25.61 20.99
CA ASP A 443 -93.29 -26.30 19.74
C ASP A 443 -91.83 -26.14 19.37
N THR A 444 -91.01 -25.67 20.29
CA THR A 444 -89.58 -25.48 20.04
C THR A 444 -88.68 -26.13 21.14
N ILE A 445 -87.43 -26.47 20.79
CA ILE A 445 -86.41 -26.85 21.72
C ILE A 445 -85.47 -25.70 21.76
N VAL A 446 -85.13 -25.19 22.96
CA VAL A 446 -84.17 -24.11 23.20
C VAL A 446 -82.88 -24.73 23.75
N TYR A 447 -81.81 -24.51 23.07
CA TYR A 447 -80.44 -24.94 23.49
C TYR A 447 -79.66 -23.74 23.94
N THR A 448 -78.96 -23.86 25.05
CA THR A 448 -78.01 -22.81 25.57
C THR A 448 -76.60 -23.30 25.50
N CYS A 449 -75.70 -22.45 25.06
CA CYS A 449 -74.26 -22.81 25.04
C CYS A 449 -73.75 -23.02 26.46
N LYS A 450 -73.09 -24.17 26.71
CA LYS A 450 -72.54 -24.53 28.03
C LYS A 450 -71.17 -23.83 28.33
N ARG A 451 -70.57 -23.24 27.30
CA ARG A 451 -69.27 -22.56 27.52
C ARG A 451 -69.47 -21.29 28.34
N GLU A 452 -68.65 -21.16 29.37
CA GLU A 452 -68.70 -20.04 30.29
C GLU A 452 -68.48 -18.70 29.53
N GLY A 453 -69.37 -17.73 29.82
CA GLY A 453 -69.29 -16.38 29.21
C GLY A 453 -69.90 -16.28 27.79
N CYS A 454 -70.38 -17.39 27.20
CA CYS A 454 -70.98 -17.36 25.84
C CYS A 454 -72.41 -16.80 25.84
N GLY A 455 -73.27 -17.35 26.64
CA GLY A 455 -74.67 -16.89 26.79
C GLY A 455 -75.61 -17.07 25.54
N GLU A 456 -75.05 -17.59 24.45
CA GLU A 456 -75.86 -17.78 23.20
C GLU A 456 -76.89 -18.89 23.31
N VAL A 457 -78.02 -18.63 22.69
CA VAL A 457 -79.15 -19.52 22.69
C VAL A 457 -79.61 -19.79 21.25
N LYS A 458 -79.80 -21.06 20.85
CA LYS A 458 -80.44 -21.41 19.57
C LYS A 458 -81.76 -22.10 19.81
N THR A 459 -82.75 -21.87 18.94
CA THR A 459 -84.03 -22.44 19.02
C THR A 459 -84.36 -23.29 17.75
N GLU A 460 -84.71 -24.51 17.93
CA GLU A 460 -85.09 -25.39 16.83
C GLU A 460 -86.61 -25.78 16.94
N LYS A 461 -87.43 -25.70 15.85
CA LYS A 461 -88.80 -26.16 15.82
C LYS A 461 -88.81 -27.67 15.80
N ILE A 462 -89.73 -28.26 16.60
CA ILE A 462 -89.97 -29.69 16.60
C ILE A 462 -90.72 -30.06 15.30
N GLN A 463 -90.02 -30.68 14.36
CA GLN A 463 -90.62 -31.21 13.15
C GLN A 463 -91.41 -32.47 13.47
N ALA A 464 -92.67 -32.52 13.03
CA ALA A 464 -93.48 -33.72 13.10
C ALA A 464 -92.85 -34.84 12.23
N THR A 465 -92.72 -36.02 12.81
CA THR A 465 -92.02 -37.17 12.21
C THR A 465 -92.78 -37.59 10.92
N PRO A 466 -92.14 -37.63 9.74
CA PRO A 466 -92.79 -38.22 8.54
C PRO A 466 -92.74 -39.74 8.61
N THR A 467 -93.93 -40.33 8.22
CA THR A 467 -94.15 -41.77 8.08
C THR A 467 -93.20 -42.41 7.07
N PRO A 468 -92.65 -43.61 7.32
CA PRO A 468 -91.63 -44.23 6.46
C PRO A 468 -92.17 -44.71 5.12
N SER A 469 -91.58 -44.33 4.02
CA SER A 469 -91.79 -44.81 2.66
C SER A 469 -90.75 -45.87 2.29
N PRO A 470 -91.11 -46.89 1.47
CA PRO A 470 -90.29 -48.10 1.32
C PRO A 470 -89.08 -47.94 0.46
N GLN A 471 -88.13 -48.74 0.83
CA GLN A 471 -86.74 -48.85 0.31
C GLN A 471 -86.68 -49.38 -1.13
N PRO A 472 -85.86 -48.87 -2.02
CA PRO A 472 -85.46 -49.56 -3.25
C PRO A 472 -84.07 -50.23 -3.12
N THR A 473 -84.03 -51.37 -3.74
CA THR A 473 -83.00 -52.42 -3.78
C THR A 473 -81.73 -52.01 -4.44
N SER A 474 -80.64 -52.57 -3.96
CA SER A 474 -79.23 -52.46 -4.41
C SER A 474 -78.95 -52.86 -5.85
N ALA A 475 -78.05 -52.21 -6.52
CA ALA A 475 -77.33 -52.62 -7.74
C ALA A 475 -75.82 -52.49 -7.62
N PRO A 476 -75.03 -53.24 -8.38
CA PRO A 476 -73.81 -53.83 -7.90
C PRO A 476 -72.52 -53.02 -8.21
N THR A 477 -71.50 -53.35 -7.43
CA THR A 477 -70.12 -52.93 -7.40
C THR A 477 -69.39 -53.09 -8.73
N ALA A 478 -68.66 -52.06 -9.19
CA ALA A 478 -67.68 -52.17 -10.25
C ALA A 478 -66.29 -52.19 -9.66
N ALA A 479 -65.41 -53.04 -10.22
CA ALA A 479 -64.06 -53.38 -9.77
C ALA A 479 -63.02 -52.30 -10.08
N PRO A 480 -61.90 -52.29 -9.38
CA PRO A 480 -60.85 -51.26 -9.56
C PRO A 480 -59.90 -51.57 -10.73
N THR A 481 -59.48 -50.51 -11.43
CA THR A 481 -58.54 -50.53 -12.53
C THR A 481 -57.11 -50.39 -11.97
N PRO A 482 -56.08 -51.07 -12.53
CA PRO A 482 -54.69 -51.07 -11.98
C PRO A 482 -53.88 -49.86 -12.39
N VAL A 483 -52.94 -49.48 -11.49
CA VAL A 483 -51.93 -48.45 -11.64
C VAL A 483 -50.78 -48.93 -12.53
N PRO A 484 -50.20 -48.12 -13.42
CA PRO A 484 -49.02 -48.49 -14.16
C PRO A 484 -47.75 -48.16 -13.38
N THR A 485 -46.84 -49.14 -13.34
CA THR A 485 -45.49 -49.10 -12.79
C THR A 485 -44.57 -48.32 -13.72
N ALA A 486 -43.79 -47.38 -13.20
CA ALA A 486 -42.73 -46.74 -13.91
C ALA A 486 -41.43 -47.58 -13.84
N VAL A 487 -40.77 -47.73 -14.97
CA VAL A 487 -39.46 -48.36 -15.14
C VAL A 487 -38.40 -47.28 -15.21
N PRO A 488 -37.19 -47.46 -14.63
CA PRO A 488 -36.11 -46.47 -14.63
C PRO A 488 -35.23 -46.60 -15.87
N THR A 489 -34.71 -45.46 -16.31
CA THR A 489 -33.44 -45.31 -17.04
C THR A 489 -32.69 -44.12 -16.46
#